data_f88fe354780622a4530355796e916006
#
_entry.id   f88fe354780622a4530355796e916006
#
_cell.length_a   1.000
_cell.length_b   1.000
_cell.length_c   1.000
_cell.angle_alpha   90.00
_cell.angle_beta   90.00
_cell.angle_gamma   90.00
#
_symmetry.space_group_name_H-M   'P 1'
#
loop_
_entity.id
_entity.type
_entity.pdbx_description
1 polymer ?
#
loop_
_entity_poly.entity_id
_entity_poly.type
_entity_poly.pdbx_seq_one_letter_code
_entity_poly.pdbx_strand_id
1 'polypeptide(L)'
;MVDDYPSLFELAGQSKCTSEYIYIIPCAIDGPSQNQWHMMAMPPDIDGLVQGWATVQSTWYFYDSFEPNDTRKTYLIPEYTTGDGEIRNRENPDQYLDLGPLPQKYEIDPAVPGSGGYSDLDIVVYRYPDVLLSLAEAIVMKPGGSVTQEAVDLMNDVRGRAKLDDKKLSDFPSKESFIDQLLIERAHEFWCESGQYRADLIRFDK
;
A
#
# COMPACT_ATOMS: atom_id res chain seq x y z
N MET A 1 12.07 -8.44 -7.26
CA MET A 1 11.48 -7.66 -6.13
C MET A 1 12.43 -7.73 -4.95
N VAL A 2 12.43 -6.73 -4.09
CA VAL A 2 13.06 -6.84 -2.77
C VAL A 2 12.21 -7.74 -1.88
N ASP A 3 12.86 -8.52 -1.01
CA ASP A 3 12.16 -9.48 -0.15
C ASP A 3 11.46 -8.80 1.03
N ASP A 4 11.98 -7.65 1.46
CA ASP A 4 11.49 -6.90 2.59
C ASP A 4 10.63 -5.72 2.13
N TYR A 5 9.31 -5.90 2.19
CA TYR A 5 8.35 -4.87 1.79
C TYR A 5 8.47 -3.55 2.57
N PRO A 6 8.69 -3.55 3.91
CA PRO A 6 8.95 -2.33 4.68
C PRO A 6 10.02 -1.41 4.10
N SER A 7 11.13 -1.99 3.67
CA SER A 7 12.28 -1.24 3.14
C SER A 7 11.93 -0.27 2.01
N LEU A 8 10.82 -0.52 1.29
CA LEU A 8 10.35 0.36 0.21
C LEU A 8 9.86 1.73 0.73
N PHE A 9 9.45 1.80 1.99
CA PHE A 9 8.76 2.94 2.57
C PHE A 9 9.42 3.45 3.86
N GLU A 10 10.66 3.02 4.11
CA GLU A 10 11.48 3.39 5.27
C GLU A 10 12.75 4.09 4.84
N LEU A 11 13.18 5.12 5.59
CA LEU A 11 14.40 5.89 5.31
C LEU A 11 15.64 5.01 5.16
N ALA A 12 15.83 4.07 6.09
CA ALA A 12 16.98 3.17 6.08
C ALA A 12 16.95 2.14 4.94
N GLY A 13 15.76 1.90 4.37
CA GLY A 13 15.50 0.88 3.36
C GLY A 13 15.56 1.39 1.93
N GLN A 14 15.04 2.58 1.65
CA GLN A 14 14.80 3.07 0.29
C GLN A 14 16.06 3.06 -0.60
N SER A 15 17.22 3.43 -0.07
CA SER A 15 18.48 3.38 -0.82
C SER A 15 18.88 1.97 -1.28
N LYS A 16 18.32 0.92 -0.68
CA LYS A 16 18.58 -0.49 -0.99
C LYS A 16 17.57 -1.07 -1.98
N CYS A 17 16.51 -0.33 -2.30
CA CYS A 17 15.38 -0.82 -3.10
C CYS A 17 15.50 -0.46 -4.59
N THR A 18 16.64 0.00 -5.06
CA THR A 18 16.89 0.43 -6.44
C THR A 18 16.59 -0.64 -7.48
N SER A 19 16.66 -1.94 -7.12
CA SER A 19 16.32 -3.05 -8.01
C SER A 19 14.81 -3.24 -8.21
N GLU A 20 13.97 -2.60 -7.40
CA GLU A 20 12.52 -2.68 -7.52
C GLU A 20 11.89 -1.40 -8.07
N TYR A 21 12.46 -0.25 -7.75
CA TYR A 21 11.95 1.04 -8.22
C TYR A 21 12.13 1.22 -9.73
N ILE A 22 11.05 1.62 -10.40
CA ILE A 22 11.07 2.02 -11.81
C ILE A 22 11.02 3.55 -11.89
N TYR A 23 10.16 4.16 -11.07
CA TYR A 23 10.06 5.61 -10.97
C TYR A 23 9.69 6.03 -9.55
N ILE A 24 10.48 6.95 -9.02
CA ILE A 24 10.26 7.62 -7.74
C ILE A 24 10.31 9.12 -7.93
N ILE A 25 9.71 9.86 -7.01
CA ILE A 25 9.91 11.31 -6.87
C ILE A 25 10.86 11.48 -5.69
N PRO A 26 12.13 11.87 -5.93
CA PRO A 26 13.06 12.12 -4.84
C PRO A 26 12.56 13.24 -3.95
N CYS A 27 12.55 13.03 -2.65
CA CYS A 27 12.14 13.99 -1.64
C CYS A 27 13.27 14.33 -0.69
N ALA A 28 13.28 15.56 -0.22
CA ALA A 28 14.18 16.01 0.82
C ALA A 28 13.51 17.12 1.64
N ILE A 29 13.73 17.12 2.95
CA ILE A 29 13.15 18.10 3.89
C ILE A 29 13.40 19.54 3.41
N ASP A 30 14.63 19.83 2.96
CA ASP A 30 15.03 21.14 2.44
C ASP A 30 15.00 21.22 0.90
N GLY A 31 14.41 20.21 0.23
CA GLY A 31 14.40 20.10 -1.21
C GLY A 31 13.17 20.74 -1.89
N PRO A 32 13.16 20.73 -3.24
CA PRO A 32 12.02 21.22 -4.00
C PRO A 32 10.80 20.28 -3.97
N SER A 33 11.02 19.02 -3.65
CA SER A 33 9.98 17.99 -3.45
C SER A 33 10.07 17.48 -2.02
N GLN A 34 8.92 17.36 -1.37
CA GLN A 34 8.82 17.00 0.04
C GLN A 34 7.71 16.00 0.23
N ASN A 35 7.96 14.95 1.01
CA ASN A 35 6.94 13.98 1.36
C ASN A 35 6.24 14.42 2.67
N GLN A 36 4.92 14.60 2.59
CA GLN A 36 4.06 14.92 3.74
C GLN A 36 3.07 13.81 4.06
N TRP A 37 3.34 12.58 3.60
CA TRP A 37 2.37 11.48 3.75
C TRP A 37 1.89 11.31 5.19
N HIS A 38 2.80 11.28 6.16
CA HIS A 38 2.46 11.13 7.57
C HIS A 38 1.54 12.26 8.08
N MET A 39 1.72 13.50 7.61
CA MET A 39 0.83 14.61 7.96
C MET A 39 -0.58 14.41 7.41
N MET A 40 -0.68 13.91 6.18
CA MET A 40 -1.97 13.66 5.55
C MET A 40 -2.68 12.44 6.14
N ALA A 41 -1.93 11.44 6.61
CA ALA A 41 -2.45 10.16 7.07
C ALA A 41 -2.74 10.12 8.57
N MET A 42 -1.99 10.86 9.39
CA MET A 42 -2.08 10.78 10.85
C MET A 42 -3.02 11.84 11.43
N PRO A 43 -3.72 11.52 12.54
CA PRO A 43 -4.55 12.49 13.26
C PRO A 43 -3.70 13.55 13.98
N PRO A 44 -4.27 14.75 14.22
CA PRO A 44 -3.53 15.83 14.87
C PRO A 44 -3.26 15.61 16.37
N ASP A 45 -3.95 14.66 16.97
CA ASP A 45 -3.90 14.34 18.39
C ASP A 45 -3.19 13.02 18.71
N ILE A 46 -2.57 12.39 17.72
CA ILE A 46 -1.79 11.16 17.95
C ILE A 46 -0.57 11.46 18.85
N ASP A 47 -0.33 10.58 19.83
CA ASP A 47 0.81 10.73 20.74
C ASP A 47 2.15 10.68 19.99
N GLY A 48 3.07 11.57 20.40
CA GLY A 48 4.44 11.61 19.84
C GLY A 48 4.57 12.26 18.46
N LEU A 49 3.47 12.65 17.78
CA LEU A 49 3.52 13.38 16.51
C LEU A 49 3.16 14.86 16.73
N VAL A 50 3.97 15.75 16.14
CA VAL A 50 3.82 17.19 16.36
C VAL A 50 2.60 17.75 15.65
N GLN A 51 2.21 17.17 14.50
CA GLN A 51 1.11 17.66 13.69
C GLN A 51 0.65 16.60 12.69
N GLY A 52 -0.68 16.36 12.64
CA GLY A 52 -1.32 15.56 11.61
C GLY A 52 -2.57 16.27 11.10
N TRP A 53 -3.03 15.92 9.89
CA TRP A 53 -4.22 16.51 9.27
C TRP A 53 -5.33 15.50 9.02
N ALA A 54 -5.01 14.21 9.02
CA ALA A 54 -5.93 13.09 8.73
C ALA A 54 -6.82 13.33 7.50
N THR A 55 -6.23 13.86 6.43
CA THR A 55 -6.94 14.17 5.18
C THR A 55 -7.09 12.97 4.26
N VAL A 56 -6.34 11.91 4.53
CA VAL A 56 -6.41 10.63 3.82
C VAL A 56 -6.85 9.57 4.81
N GLN A 57 -7.91 8.86 4.47
CA GLN A 57 -8.46 7.78 5.30
C GLN A 57 -8.57 6.51 4.47
N SER A 58 -8.47 5.35 5.12
CA SER A 58 -8.84 4.07 4.55
C SER A 58 -10.25 3.67 4.98
N THR A 59 -10.68 2.46 4.64
CA THR A 59 -11.98 1.94 5.09
C THR A 59 -11.80 0.62 5.84
N TRP A 60 -12.68 0.33 6.81
CA TRP A 60 -12.71 -0.98 7.46
C TRP A 60 -12.96 -2.10 6.47
N TYR A 61 -13.76 -1.86 5.42
CA TYR A 61 -13.98 -2.82 4.35
C TYR A 61 -12.65 -3.21 3.66
N PHE A 62 -11.82 -2.23 3.33
CA PHE A 62 -10.50 -2.49 2.74
C PHE A 62 -9.58 -3.22 3.72
N TYR A 63 -9.54 -2.81 4.98
CA TYR A 63 -8.77 -3.49 6.02
C TYR A 63 -9.17 -4.96 6.21
N ASP A 64 -10.49 -5.24 6.22
CA ASP A 64 -11.02 -6.57 6.41
C ASP A 64 -10.84 -7.47 5.16
N SER A 65 -10.54 -6.88 3.99
CA SER A 65 -10.28 -7.63 2.75
C SER A 65 -8.92 -8.32 2.72
N PHE A 66 -7.97 -7.89 3.58
CA PHE A 66 -6.66 -8.54 3.67
C PHE A 66 -6.76 -9.90 4.36
N GLU A 67 -6.02 -10.88 3.83
CA GLU A 67 -5.84 -12.17 4.50
C GLU A 67 -5.12 -11.97 5.86
N PRO A 68 -5.40 -12.82 6.87
CA PRO A 68 -4.87 -12.60 8.23
C PRO A 68 -3.35 -12.48 8.34
N ASN A 69 -2.62 -13.18 7.46
CA ASN A 69 -1.17 -13.23 7.46
C ASN A 69 -0.52 -12.24 6.47
N ASP A 70 -1.31 -11.41 5.79
CA ASP A 70 -0.79 -10.44 4.83
C ASP A 70 0.04 -9.37 5.55
N THR A 71 1.34 -9.37 5.32
CA THR A 71 2.25 -8.44 5.98
C THR A 71 2.01 -6.98 5.61
N ARG A 72 1.39 -6.71 4.45
CA ARG A 72 1.03 -5.36 4.00
C ARG A 72 -0.07 -4.73 4.84
N LYS A 73 -0.88 -5.55 5.50
CA LYS A 73 -1.94 -5.10 6.42
C LYS A 73 -1.39 -4.35 7.62
N THR A 74 -0.16 -4.64 8.05
CA THR A 74 0.47 -4.01 9.21
C THR A 74 0.66 -2.50 9.08
N TYR A 75 0.62 -1.97 7.85
CA TYR A 75 0.70 -0.52 7.57
C TYR A 75 -0.65 0.19 7.64
N LEU A 76 -1.72 -0.54 7.90
CA LEU A 76 -3.03 0.00 8.24
C LEU A 76 -3.17 -0.07 9.76
N ILE A 77 -3.08 1.06 10.44
CA ILE A 77 -3.04 1.16 11.91
C ILE A 77 -4.46 1.18 12.46
N PRO A 78 -4.95 0.07 13.06
CA PRO A 78 -6.34 -0.04 13.52
C PRO A 78 -6.59 0.60 14.88
N GLU A 79 -5.53 1.02 15.57
CA GLU A 79 -5.59 1.59 16.91
C GLU A 79 -4.45 2.60 17.09
N TYR A 80 -4.72 3.71 17.78
CA TYR A 80 -3.71 4.65 18.18
C TYR A 80 -3.99 5.24 19.56
N THR A 81 -2.95 5.81 20.19
CA THR A 81 -3.07 6.54 21.46
C THR A 81 -3.04 8.04 21.19
N THR A 82 -3.93 8.77 21.80
CA THR A 82 -3.97 10.24 21.75
C THR A 82 -2.97 10.85 22.72
N GLY A 83 -2.61 12.12 22.52
CA GLY A 83 -1.66 12.82 23.39
C GLY A 83 -2.11 12.99 24.86
N ASP A 84 -3.40 12.80 25.16
CA ASP A 84 -3.95 12.74 26.51
C ASP A 84 -4.07 11.33 27.07
N GLY A 85 -3.59 10.32 26.30
CA GLY A 85 -3.49 8.93 26.72
C GLY A 85 -4.73 8.08 26.46
N GLU A 86 -5.72 8.58 25.74
CA GLU A 86 -6.86 7.76 25.34
C GLU A 86 -6.52 6.84 24.17
N ILE A 87 -7.07 5.61 24.20
CA ILE A 87 -6.92 4.65 23.11
C ILE A 87 -8.13 4.77 22.18
N ARG A 88 -7.84 5.00 20.90
CA ARG A 88 -8.82 5.02 19.81
C ARG A 88 -8.65 3.78 18.95
N ASN A 89 -9.75 3.10 18.68
CA ASN A 89 -9.81 1.90 17.85
C ASN A 89 -11.21 1.71 17.26
N ARG A 90 -11.47 0.57 16.63
CA ARG A 90 -12.76 0.28 15.96
C ARG A 90 -13.96 0.26 16.91
N GLU A 91 -13.77 -0.14 18.18
CA GLU A 91 -14.81 -0.19 19.22
C GLU A 91 -15.01 1.18 19.92
N ASN A 92 -13.98 2.01 19.93
CA ASN A 92 -13.98 3.35 20.50
C ASN A 92 -13.39 4.36 19.49
N PRO A 93 -14.03 4.54 18.32
CA PRO A 93 -13.51 5.40 17.29
C PRO A 93 -13.72 6.88 17.63
N ASP A 94 -12.91 7.70 17.02
CA ASP A 94 -13.18 9.11 16.80
C ASP A 94 -13.43 9.37 15.29
N GLN A 95 -13.48 10.66 14.91
CA GLN A 95 -13.67 11.05 13.52
C GLN A 95 -12.55 10.60 12.56
N TYR A 96 -11.41 10.13 13.07
CA TYR A 96 -10.25 9.71 12.27
C TYR A 96 -10.21 8.20 12.04
N LEU A 97 -10.91 7.42 12.88
CA LEU A 97 -11.03 5.97 12.80
C LEU A 97 -12.45 5.47 12.47
N ASP A 98 -13.44 6.35 12.40
CA ASP A 98 -14.83 5.93 12.14
C ASP A 98 -15.00 5.24 10.77
N LEU A 99 -14.28 5.68 9.74
CA LEU A 99 -14.31 5.07 8.40
C LEU A 99 -13.37 3.87 8.28
N GLY A 100 -12.23 3.88 8.95
CA GLY A 100 -11.23 2.82 8.83
C GLY A 100 -9.92 3.13 9.55
N PRO A 101 -8.94 2.21 9.48
CA PRO A 101 -7.63 2.39 10.09
C PRO A 101 -6.82 3.51 9.43
N LEU A 102 -5.83 4.04 10.16
CA LEU A 102 -4.92 5.06 9.64
C LEU A 102 -4.00 4.45 8.56
N PRO A 103 -3.87 5.07 7.38
CA PRO A 103 -3.09 4.52 6.27
C PRO A 103 -1.61 4.93 6.36
N GLN A 104 -0.84 4.32 7.25
CA GLN A 104 0.58 4.61 7.46
C GLN A 104 1.47 3.87 6.45
N LYS A 105 1.34 4.16 5.16
CA LYS A 105 2.15 3.49 4.12
C LYS A 105 3.64 3.80 4.24
N TYR A 106 4.00 5.03 4.56
CA TYR A 106 5.38 5.48 4.72
C TYR A 106 5.73 5.58 6.21
N GLU A 107 6.97 5.26 6.57
CA GLU A 107 7.52 5.46 7.90
C GLU A 107 7.32 6.92 8.35
N ILE A 108 7.10 7.12 9.64
CA ILE A 108 7.17 8.45 10.23
C ILE A 108 8.65 8.78 10.43
N ASP A 109 9.14 9.71 9.63
CA ASP A 109 10.52 10.16 9.72
C ASP A 109 10.78 10.83 11.10
N PRO A 110 11.76 10.36 11.87
CA PRO A 110 12.09 10.95 13.16
C PRO A 110 12.46 12.44 13.11
N ALA A 111 12.86 12.94 11.94
CA ALA A 111 13.18 14.35 11.73
C ALA A 111 11.95 15.25 11.60
N VAL A 112 10.77 14.68 11.39
CA VAL A 112 9.51 15.41 11.16
C VAL A 112 9.17 16.45 12.21
N PRO A 113 9.35 16.23 13.52
CA PRO A 113 9.05 17.24 14.52
C PRO A 113 9.82 18.56 14.34
N GLY A 114 11.02 18.51 13.73
CA GLY A 114 11.83 19.69 13.45
C GLY A 114 11.70 20.25 12.04
N SER A 115 11.06 19.53 11.12
CA SER A 115 11.01 19.85 9.68
C SER A 115 9.73 20.54 9.23
N GLY A 116 8.80 20.84 10.14
CA GLY A 116 7.49 21.38 9.77
C GLY A 116 6.57 20.37 9.06
N GLY A 117 6.83 19.08 9.27
CA GLY A 117 5.99 18.02 8.71
C GLY A 117 6.49 17.41 7.41
N TYR A 118 7.74 17.68 7.04
CA TYR A 118 8.36 17.14 5.81
C TYR A 118 9.31 15.99 6.13
N SER A 119 9.36 15.02 5.22
CA SER A 119 10.20 13.82 5.31
C SER A 119 11.12 13.71 4.11
N ASP A 120 12.30 13.10 4.33
CA ASP A 120 13.25 12.72 3.28
C ASP A 120 12.83 11.46 2.49
N LEU A 121 11.73 10.82 2.85
CA LEU A 121 11.24 9.61 2.18
C LEU A 121 10.79 9.92 0.76
N ASP A 122 11.37 9.24 -0.21
CA ASP A 122 10.98 9.32 -1.62
C ASP A 122 9.56 8.81 -1.85
N ILE A 123 8.82 9.47 -2.75
CA ILE A 123 7.49 9.01 -3.14
C ILE A 123 7.63 7.95 -4.24
N VAL A 124 7.19 6.74 -3.95
CA VAL A 124 7.19 5.62 -4.89
C VAL A 124 6.02 5.77 -5.86
N VAL A 125 6.31 5.78 -7.17
CA VAL A 125 5.30 5.95 -8.23
C VAL A 125 5.08 4.65 -9.00
N TYR A 126 6.17 4.04 -9.52
CA TYR A 126 6.12 2.75 -10.21
C TYR A 126 7.23 1.83 -9.71
N ARG A 127 6.89 0.56 -9.52
CA ARG A 127 7.84 -0.46 -9.09
C ARG A 127 7.56 -1.81 -9.76
N TYR A 128 8.51 -2.71 -9.67
CA TYR A 128 8.53 -3.97 -10.40
C TYR A 128 7.27 -4.85 -10.24
N PRO A 129 6.61 -4.95 -9.08
CA PRO A 129 5.33 -5.68 -8.97
C PRO A 129 4.25 -5.21 -9.94
N ASP A 130 4.24 -3.92 -10.33
CA ASP A 130 3.29 -3.44 -11.32
C ASP A 130 3.56 -4.07 -12.70
N VAL A 131 4.81 -4.31 -13.05
CA VAL A 131 5.18 -5.03 -14.28
C VAL A 131 4.71 -6.47 -14.22
N LEU A 132 4.91 -7.17 -13.10
CA LEU A 132 4.51 -8.57 -12.93
C LEU A 132 2.99 -8.73 -13.04
N LEU A 133 2.24 -7.93 -12.28
CA LEU A 133 0.78 -8.01 -12.27
C LEU A 133 0.17 -7.53 -13.60
N SER A 134 0.76 -6.53 -14.26
CA SER A 134 0.33 -6.09 -15.59
C SER A 134 0.64 -7.13 -16.68
N LEU A 135 1.76 -7.85 -16.57
CA LEU A 135 2.06 -8.97 -17.46
C LEU A 135 1.06 -10.13 -17.27
N ALA A 136 0.76 -10.49 -16.02
CA ALA A 136 -0.25 -11.50 -15.71
C ALA A 136 -1.61 -11.15 -16.33
N GLU A 137 -2.03 -9.90 -16.19
CA GLU A 137 -3.24 -9.39 -16.82
C GLU A 137 -3.19 -9.49 -18.35
N ALA A 138 -2.11 -9.03 -18.97
CA ALA A 138 -1.95 -9.04 -20.42
C ALA A 138 -1.98 -10.46 -21.02
N ILE A 139 -1.39 -11.46 -20.34
CA ILE A 139 -1.45 -12.86 -20.74
C ILE A 139 -2.90 -13.34 -20.81
N VAL A 140 -3.72 -12.99 -19.81
CA VAL A 140 -5.11 -13.46 -19.71
C VAL A 140 -6.04 -12.68 -20.64
N MET A 141 -5.84 -11.37 -20.77
CA MET A 141 -6.76 -10.47 -21.47
C MET A 141 -6.49 -10.35 -22.98
N LYS A 142 -5.32 -10.77 -23.50
CA LYS A 142 -5.06 -10.76 -24.94
C LYS A 142 -6.14 -11.53 -25.74
N PRO A 143 -6.36 -11.22 -27.04
CA PRO A 143 -7.27 -11.97 -27.87
C PRO A 143 -6.95 -13.47 -27.85
N GLY A 144 -7.95 -14.31 -27.55
CA GLY A 144 -7.77 -15.76 -27.38
C GLY A 144 -6.99 -16.19 -26.14
N GLY A 145 -6.64 -15.25 -25.24
CA GLY A 145 -5.95 -15.55 -23.99
C GLY A 145 -6.81 -16.40 -23.04
N SER A 146 -6.17 -17.00 -22.07
CA SER A 146 -6.81 -17.76 -20.98
C SER A 146 -5.97 -17.62 -19.73
N VAL A 147 -6.50 -18.01 -18.57
CA VAL A 147 -5.70 -18.14 -17.35
C VAL A 147 -4.65 -19.23 -17.59
N THR A 148 -3.39 -18.91 -17.38
CA THR A 148 -2.24 -19.81 -17.54
C THR A 148 -1.50 -19.95 -16.23
N GLN A 149 -0.73 -21.03 -16.07
CA GLN A 149 0.14 -21.18 -14.90
C GLN A 149 1.09 -20.00 -14.77
N GLU A 150 1.68 -19.53 -15.89
CA GLU A 150 2.57 -18.35 -15.90
C GLU A 150 1.88 -17.11 -15.30
N ALA A 151 0.63 -16.82 -15.67
CA ALA A 151 -0.10 -15.69 -15.11
C ALA A 151 -0.34 -15.83 -13.60
N VAL A 152 -0.63 -17.05 -13.14
CA VAL A 152 -0.80 -17.36 -11.72
C VAL A 152 0.51 -17.22 -10.96
N ASP A 153 1.62 -17.72 -11.52
CA ASP A 153 2.95 -17.64 -10.90
C ASP A 153 3.40 -16.17 -10.73
N LEU A 154 3.19 -15.33 -11.75
CA LEU A 154 3.47 -13.89 -11.66
C LEU A 154 2.71 -13.19 -10.52
N MET A 155 1.46 -13.57 -10.29
CA MET A 155 0.69 -13.06 -9.14
C MET A 155 1.22 -13.64 -7.83
N ASN A 156 1.59 -14.94 -7.81
CA ASN A 156 2.13 -15.61 -6.63
C ASN A 156 3.49 -15.04 -6.20
N ASP A 157 4.31 -14.56 -7.12
CA ASP A 157 5.55 -13.86 -6.78
C ASP A 157 5.29 -12.66 -5.85
N VAL A 158 4.24 -11.89 -6.14
CA VAL A 158 3.84 -10.74 -5.30
C VAL A 158 3.24 -11.22 -3.97
N ARG A 159 2.37 -12.24 -4.02
CA ARG A 159 1.76 -12.85 -2.83
C ARG A 159 2.78 -13.45 -1.88
N GLY A 160 3.77 -14.17 -2.41
CA GLY A 160 4.84 -14.80 -1.63
C GLY A 160 5.65 -13.80 -0.81
N ARG A 161 5.94 -12.60 -1.39
CA ARG A 161 6.56 -11.51 -0.63
C ARG A 161 5.68 -11.03 0.53
N ALA A 162 4.37 -10.98 0.33
CA ALA A 162 3.41 -10.63 1.37
C ALA A 162 3.17 -11.75 2.41
N LYS A 163 3.89 -12.88 2.30
CA LYS A 163 3.78 -14.07 3.14
C LYS A 163 2.43 -14.79 3.04
N LEU A 164 1.82 -14.71 1.86
CA LEU A 164 0.57 -15.38 1.54
C LEU A 164 0.82 -16.69 0.79
N ASP A 165 -0.10 -17.63 0.97
CA ASP A 165 -0.07 -18.89 0.23
C ASP A 165 -0.30 -18.67 -1.27
N ASP A 166 0.34 -19.55 -2.07
CA ASP A 166 0.19 -19.55 -3.51
C ASP A 166 -1.25 -19.92 -3.91
N LYS A 167 -1.78 -19.18 -4.87
CA LYS A 167 -2.98 -19.57 -5.60
C LYS A 167 -2.63 -20.64 -6.63
N LYS A 168 -3.60 -21.50 -6.95
CA LYS A 168 -3.47 -22.57 -7.95
C LYS A 168 -4.25 -22.20 -9.21
N LEU A 169 -3.82 -22.72 -10.35
CA LEU A 169 -4.56 -22.54 -11.60
C LEU A 169 -6.02 -23.02 -11.49
N SER A 170 -6.27 -24.08 -10.70
CA SER A 170 -7.59 -24.61 -10.44
C SER A 170 -8.53 -23.67 -9.68
N ASP A 171 -7.99 -22.65 -9.02
CA ASP A 171 -8.79 -21.67 -8.27
C ASP A 171 -9.47 -20.65 -9.20
N PHE A 172 -9.07 -20.65 -10.47
CA PHE A 172 -9.55 -19.72 -11.49
C PHE A 172 -10.31 -20.42 -12.63
N PRO A 173 -11.59 -20.71 -12.44
CA PRO A 173 -12.40 -21.38 -13.46
C PRO A 173 -12.69 -20.49 -14.68
N SER A 174 -12.47 -19.19 -14.59
CA SER A 174 -12.70 -18.22 -15.68
C SER A 174 -11.68 -17.08 -15.67
N LYS A 175 -11.62 -16.31 -16.76
CA LYS A 175 -10.82 -15.09 -16.82
C LYS A 175 -11.28 -14.06 -15.78
N GLU A 176 -12.58 -13.92 -15.65
CA GLU A 176 -13.20 -12.97 -14.73
C GLU A 176 -12.76 -13.26 -13.29
N SER A 177 -12.79 -14.53 -12.87
CA SER A 177 -12.36 -14.92 -11.52
C SER A 177 -10.88 -14.62 -11.26
N PHE A 178 -10.02 -14.78 -12.29
CA PHE A 178 -8.61 -14.41 -12.19
C PHE A 178 -8.43 -12.89 -12.10
N ILE A 179 -9.11 -12.15 -12.96
CA ILE A 179 -9.01 -10.67 -12.97
C ILE A 179 -9.54 -10.07 -11.66
N ASP A 180 -10.64 -10.58 -11.11
CA ASP A 180 -11.16 -10.12 -9.83
C ASP A 180 -10.12 -10.33 -8.70
N GLN A 181 -9.46 -11.50 -8.65
CA GLN A 181 -8.39 -11.75 -7.69
C GLN A 181 -7.16 -10.88 -7.95
N LEU A 182 -6.78 -10.68 -9.21
CA LEU A 182 -5.66 -9.83 -9.60
C LEU A 182 -5.87 -8.38 -9.17
N LEU A 183 -7.10 -7.87 -9.32
CA LEU A 183 -7.46 -6.51 -8.88
C LEU A 183 -7.38 -6.36 -7.36
N ILE A 184 -7.79 -7.37 -6.61
CA ILE A 184 -7.62 -7.41 -5.15
C ILE A 184 -6.13 -7.38 -4.81
N GLU A 185 -5.30 -8.19 -5.47
CA GLU A 185 -3.87 -8.23 -5.23
C GLU A 185 -3.21 -6.88 -5.55
N ARG A 186 -3.58 -6.25 -6.67
CA ARG A 186 -3.12 -4.89 -7.03
C ARG A 186 -3.56 -3.85 -5.99
N ALA A 187 -4.80 -3.94 -5.51
CA ALA A 187 -5.29 -3.05 -4.46
C ALA A 187 -4.47 -3.18 -3.17
N HIS A 188 -4.19 -4.41 -2.72
CA HIS A 188 -3.40 -4.68 -1.52
C HIS A 188 -1.92 -4.30 -1.68
N GLU A 189 -1.40 -4.36 -2.90
CA GLU A 189 -0.01 -4.02 -3.20
C GLU A 189 0.21 -2.51 -3.32
N PHE A 190 -0.68 -1.80 -4.01
CA PHE A 190 -0.46 -0.41 -4.43
C PHE A 190 -1.36 0.62 -3.73
N TRP A 191 -2.04 0.24 -2.63
CA TRP A 191 -2.83 1.22 -1.89
C TRP A 191 -1.95 2.41 -1.47
N CYS A 192 -2.50 3.61 -1.63
CA CYS A 192 -1.80 4.86 -1.36
C CYS A 192 -0.52 5.09 -2.19
N GLU A 193 -0.37 4.41 -3.32
CA GLU A 193 0.69 4.66 -4.30
C GLU A 193 0.07 5.22 -5.59
N SER A 194 0.41 6.45 -5.96
CA SER A 194 0.11 7.13 -7.25
C SER A 194 -1.29 6.94 -7.87
N GLY A 195 -2.28 6.48 -7.11
CA GLY A 195 -3.66 6.32 -7.59
C GLY A 195 -3.90 5.13 -8.52
N GLN A 196 -2.99 4.15 -8.56
CA GLN A 196 -3.08 2.97 -9.44
C GLN A 196 -4.39 2.20 -9.24
N TYR A 197 -4.82 1.97 -8.01
CA TYR A 197 -6.07 1.26 -7.72
C TYR A 197 -7.30 1.97 -8.31
N ARG A 198 -7.37 3.29 -8.24
CA ARG A 198 -8.46 4.05 -8.88
C ARG A 198 -8.44 3.89 -10.40
N ALA A 199 -7.27 3.91 -11.02
CA ALA A 199 -7.12 3.69 -12.46
C ALA A 199 -7.58 2.29 -12.84
N ASP A 200 -7.25 1.27 -12.03
CA ASP A 200 -7.69 -0.11 -12.23
C ASP A 200 -9.23 -0.22 -12.17
N LEU A 201 -9.89 0.37 -11.16
CA LEU A 201 -11.34 0.37 -11.06
C LEU A 201 -12.00 1.00 -12.30
N ILE A 202 -11.48 2.14 -12.77
CA ILE A 202 -12.04 2.83 -13.94
C ILE A 202 -11.89 1.98 -15.21
N ARG A 203 -10.71 1.39 -15.48
CA ARG A 203 -10.47 0.62 -16.71
C ARG A 203 -11.19 -0.74 -16.73
N PHE A 204 -11.59 -1.26 -15.58
CA PHE A 204 -12.36 -2.50 -15.47
C PHE A 204 -13.85 -2.27 -15.18
N ASP A 205 -14.30 -1.02 -15.16
CA ASP A 205 -15.70 -0.63 -14.89
C ASP A 205 -16.24 -1.23 -13.57
N LYS A 206 -15.44 -1.07 -12.50
CA LYS A 206 -15.71 -1.60 -11.14
C LYS A 206 -15.98 -0.48 -10.14
#